data_10395542ae08353cdc1a00342a263a65
#
_entry.id   10395542ae08353cdc1a00342a263a65
#
_cell.length_a   1.000
_cell.length_b   1.000
_cell.length_c   1.000
_cell.angle_alpha   90.00
_cell.angle_beta   90.00
_cell.angle_gamma   90.00
#
_symmetry.space_group_name_H-M   'P 1'
#
loop_
_entity.id
_entity.type
_entity.pdbx_description
1 polymer ?
#
loop_
_entity_poly.entity_id
_entity_poly.type
_entity_poly.pdbx_seq_one_letter_code
_entity_poly.pdbx_strand_id
1 'polypeptide(L)'
;MASMRDIKRRRDSIQSTGQITKAMKLVSTVKLQKAKGKAESTKPYSDLMYETICNMLARSGNINHKYLQAGESERKAVITITANRGLAGGYNTNITKLITESGIPKEDIDIIAIGTKGRDYLARRGYNITDDCSDVINEPLYTDARDICDKLLERFADGQIGEISVSYTHLRAHETE
;
A
#
# COMPACT_ATOMS: atom_id res chain seq x y z
N MET A 1 19.63 -2.25 -46.27
CA MET A 1 18.21 -1.91 -46.49
C MET A 1 17.37 -2.99 -45.83
N ALA A 2 16.40 -2.62 -45.02
CA ALA A 2 15.50 -3.60 -44.37
C ALA A 2 14.65 -4.31 -45.46
N SER A 3 14.62 -5.64 -45.43
CA SER A 3 13.84 -6.42 -46.38
C SER A 3 12.33 -6.20 -46.12
N MET A 4 11.51 -6.20 -47.18
CA MET A 4 10.03 -6.16 -47.09
C MET A 4 9.48 -7.21 -46.11
N ARG A 5 10.18 -8.32 -45.97
CA ARG A 5 9.87 -9.44 -45.07
C ARG A 5 10.08 -8.99 -43.59
N ASP A 6 11.13 -8.22 -43.32
CA ASP A 6 11.44 -7.71 -41.96
C ASP A 6 10.43 -6.65 -41.54
N ILE A 7 10.02 -5.80 -42.47
CA ILE A 7 8.99 -4.77 -42.22
C ILE A 7 7.64 -5.44 -41.90
N LYS A 8 7.25 -6.45 -42.66
CA LYS A 8 6.01 -7.20 -42.41
C LYS A 8 6.05 -7.88 -41.04
N ARG A 9 7.15 -8.58 -40.72
CA ARG A 9 7.35 -9.23 -39.42
C ARG A 9 7.26 -8.22 -38.25
N ARG A 10 7.88 -7.06 -38.41
CA ARG A 10 7.85 -5.99 -37.40
C ARG A 10 6.45 -5.39 -37.21
N ARG A 11 5.71 -5.17 -38.32
CA ARG A 11 4.32 -4.75 -38.27
C ARG A 11 3.44 -5.75 -37.52
N ASP A 12 3.54 -7.03 -37.83
CA ASP A 12 2.73 -8.09 -37.25
C ASP A 12 3.05 -8.24 -35.73
N SER A 13 4.32 -8.09 -35.35
CA SER A 13 4.75 -8.07 -33.94
C SER A 13 4.17 -6.85 -33.20
N ILE A 14 4.21 -5.66 -33.76
CA ILE A 14 3.65 -4.44 -33.17
C ILE A 14 2.13 -4.58 -33.01
N GLN A 15 1.44 -5.10 -34.03
CA GLN A 15 -0.01 -5.32 -33.98
C GLN A 15 -0.40 -6.31 -32.88
N SER A 16 0.32 -7.43 -32.75
CA SER A 16 0.11 -8.40 -31.68
C SER A 16 0.34 -7.80 -30.30
N THR A 17 1.44 -7.06 -30.12
CA THR A 17 1.73 -6.36 -28.87
C THR A 17 0.63 -5.35 -28.50
N GLY A 18 0.12 -4.62 -29.50
CA GLY A 18 -0.98 -3.68 -29.32
C GLY A 18 -2.27 -4.36 -28.85
N GLN A 19 -2.60 -5.54 -29.41
CA GLN A 19 -3.76 -6.33 -28.97
C GLN A 19 -3.61 -6.81 -27.53
N ILE A 20 -2.43 -7.30 -27.14
CA ILE A 20 -2.14 -7.75 -25.78
C ILE A 20 -2.28 -6.56 -24.80
N THR A 21 -1.72 -5.41 -25.12
CA THR A 21 -1.81 -4.21 -24.29
C THR A 21 -3.26 -3.75 -24.12
N LYS A 22 -4.06 -3.80 -25.18
CA LYS A 22 -5.48 -3.46 -25.13
C LYS A 22 -6.27 -4.41 -24.22
N ALA A 23 -5.98 -5.73 -24.31
CA ALA A 23 -6.60 -6.71 -23.42
C ALA A 23 -6.18 -6.48 -21.95
N MET A 24 -4.90 -6.20 -21.68
CA MET A 24 -4.42 -5.88 -20.35
C MET A 24 -5.08 -4.61 -19.78
N LYS A 25 -5.27 -3.57 -20.60
CA LYS A 25 -6.00 -2.36 -20.20
C LYS A 25 -7.42 -2.70 -19.77
N LEU A 26 -8.15 -3.50 -20.53
CA LEU A 26 -9.53 -3.88 -20.23
C LEU A 26 -9.62 -4.62 -18.89
N VAL A 27 -8.77 -5.64 -18.68
CA VAL A 27 -8.74 -6.40 -17.42
C VAL A 27 -8.41 -5.50 -16.23
N SER A 28 -7.44 -4.60 -16.39
CA SER A 28 -7.05 -3.67 -15.33
C SER A 28 -8.17 -2.70 -14.99
N THR A 29 -8.88 -2.18 -16.01
CA THR A 29 -10.03 -1.28 -15.81
C THR A 29 -11.14 -1.97 -15.02
N VAL A 30 -11.51 -3.21 -15.35
CA VAL A 30 -12.54 -3.96 -14.62
C VAL A 30 -12.13 -4.20 -13.17
N LYS A 31 -10.86 -4.57 -12.93
CA LYS A 31 -10.34 -4.75 -11.57
C LYS A 31 -10.38 -3.45 -10.77
N LEU A 32 -9.98 -2.33 -11.39
CA LEU A 32 -10.04 -1.02 -10.76
C LEU A 32 -11.46 -0.63 -10.38
N GLN A 33 -12.43 -0.80 -11.28
CA GLN A 33 -13.83 -0.50 -11.02
C GLN A 33 -14.38 -1.34 -9.86
N LYS A 34 -14.06 -2.63 -9.81
CA LYS A 34 -14.47 -3.52 -8.71
C LYS A 34 -13.87 -3.08 -7.37
N ALA A 35 -12.57 -2.75 -7.35
CA ALA A 35 -11.88 -2.28 -6.14
C ALA A 35 -12.42 -0.91 -5.67
N LYS A 36 -12.64 0.01 -6.62
CA LYS A 36 -13.23 1.33 -6.36
C LYS A 36 -14.62 1.21 -5.75
N GLY A 37 -15.49 0.37 -6.32
CA GLY A 37 -16.83 0.15 -5.78
C GLY A 37 -16.81 -0.41 -4.35
N LYS A 38 -15.89 -1.33 -4.03
CA LYS A 38 -15.69 -1.81 -2.65
C LYS A 38 -15.27 -0.66 -1.71
N ALA A 39 -14.29 0.15 -2.12
CA ALA A 39 -13.80 1.27 -1.32
C ALA A 39 -14.90 2.33 -1.09
N GLU A 40 -15.66 2.68 -2.12
CA GLU A 40 -16.75 3.65 -2.04
C GLU A 40 -17.90 3.17 -1.13
N SER A 41 -18.19 1.87 -1.13
CA SER A 41 -19.23 1.29 -0.26
C SER A 41 -18.83 1.27 1.21
N THR A 42 -17.54 1.17 1.52
CA THR A 42 -17.01 1.11 2.89
C THR A 42 -16.72 2.49 3.48
N LYS A 43 -16.43 3.46 2.62
CA LYS A 43 -16.03 4.81 3.02
C LYS A 43 -16.99 5.51 3.98
N PRO A 44 -18.34 5.52 3.75
CA PRO A 44 -19.27 6.19 4.66
C PRO A 44 -19.21 5.64 6.09
N TYR A 45 -19.04 4.32 6.23
CA TYR A 45 -18.90 3.71 7.56
C TYR A 45 -17.59 4.14 8.24
N SER A 46 -16.49 4.16 7.51
CA SER A 46 -15.18 4.59 8.03
C SER A 46 -15.19 6.06 8.44
N ASP A 47 -15.78 6.93 7.61
CA ASP A 47 -15.87 8.36 7.89
C ASP A 47 -16.72 8.62 9.15
N LEU A 48 -17.88 7.95 9.29
CA LEU A 48 -18.76 8.07 10.45
C LEU A 48 -18.10 7.52 11.73
N MET A 49 -17.40 6.40 11.62
CA MET A 49 -16.65 5.82 12.75
C MET A 49 -15.58 6.79 13.24
N TYR A 50 -14.79 7.35 12.32
CA TYR A 50 -13.75 8.33 12.65
C TYR A 50 -14.33 9.57 13.34
N GLU A 51 -15.39 10.15 12.78
CA GLU A 51 -16.09 11.29 13.37
C GLU A 51 -16.63 10.98 14.77
N THR A 52 -17.21 9.80 14.94
CA THR A 52 -17.73 9.36 16.25
C THR A 52 -16.63 9.27 17.29
N ILE A 53 -15.49 8.67 16.95
CA ILE A 53 -14.33 8.55 17.85
C ILE A 53 -13.79 9.96 18.19
N CYS A 54 -13.61 10.83 17.21
CA CYS A 54 -13.16 12.19 17.45
C CYS A 54 -14.10 12.96 18.38
N ASN A 55 -15.43 12.84 18.18
CA ASN A 55 -16.44 13.46 19.04
C ASN A 55 -16.42 12.91 20.47
N MET A 56 -16.23 11.60 20.63
CA MET A 56 -16.07 10.97 21.95
C MET A 56 -14.85 11.50 22.68
N LEU A 57 -13.70 11.54 22.01
CA LEU A 57 -12.45 12.06 22.58
C LEU A 57 -12.56 13.54 22.98
N ALA A 58 -13.17 14.37 22.14
CA ALA A 58 -13.37 15.79 22.40
C ALA A 58 -14.27 16.07 23.63
N ARG A 59 -15.24 15.17 23.91
CA ARG A 59 -16.20 15.34 25.02
C ARG A 59 -15.79 14.65 26.31
N SER A 60 -14.91 13.67 26.25
CA SER A 60 -14.58 12.82 27.41
C SER A 60 -13.47 13.36 28.31
N GLY A 61 -12.92 14.54 27.99
CA GLY A 61 -11.82 15.12 28.78
C GLY A 61 -10.54 14.29 28.68
N ASN A 62 -9.86 14.09 29.81
CA ASN A 62 -8.58 13.40 29.85
C ASN A 62 -8.78 11.88 29.90
N ILE A 63 -8.89 11.22 28.74
CA ILE A 63 -8.98 9.76 28.65
C ILE A 63 -7.56 9.18 28.78
N ASN A 64 -7.31 8.45 29.84
CA ASN A 64 -6.11 7.67 30.02
C ASN A 64 -6.28 6.30 29.33
N HIS A 65 -5.87 6.20 28.06
CA HIS A 65 -5.93 4.94 27.31
C HIS A 65 -4.59 4.66 26.64
N LYS A 66 -4.14 3.41 26.68
CA LYS A 66 -2.82 2.99 26.19
C LYS A 66 -2.52 3.38 24.72
N TYR A 67 -3.53 3.49 23.88
CA TYR A 67 -3.37 3.89 22.47
C TYR A 67 -3.45 5.40 22.23
N LEU A 68 -3.75 6.19 23.26
CA LEU A 68 -3.79 7.66 23.19
C LEU A 68 -2.55 8.31 23.79
N GLN A 69 -1.65 7.52 24.34
CA GLN A 69 -0.36 7.98 24.84
C GLN A 69 0.71 7.79 23.76
N ALA A 70 1.66 8.72 23.69
CA ALA A 70 2.82 8.54 22.83
C ALA A 70 3.63 7.33 23.30
N GLY A 71 4.04 6.47 22.37
CA GLY A 71 4.93 5.37 22.69
C GLY A 71 6.32 5.89 23.08
N GLU A 72 6.95 5.24 24.05
CA GLU A 72 8.31 5.60 24.52
C GLU A 72 9.41 5.14 23.57
N SER A 73 9.13 4.15 22.71
CA SER A 73 10.09 3.58 21.78
C SER A 73 10.33 4.49 20.57
N GLU A 74 11.59 4.65 20.16
CA GLU A 74 11.94 5.34 18.91
C GLU A 74 11.63 4.49 17.66
N ARG A 75 11.40 3.19 17.83
CA ARG A 75 11.08 2.26 16.73
C ARG A 75 9.70 2.55 16.15
N LYS A 76 9.62 2.54 14.83
CA LYS A 76 8.37 2.77 14.08
C LYS A 76 8.01 1.56 13.24
N ALA A 77 6.75 1.18 13.26
CA ALA A 77 6.22 0.19 12.33
C ALA A 77 5.58 0.90 11.12
N VAL A 78 5.99 0.53 9.92
CA VAL A 78 5.47 1.13 8.68
C VAL A 78 4.79 0.06 7.82
N ILE A 79 3.48 0.17 7.68
CA ILE A 79 2.71 -0.64 6.75
C ILE A 79 2.90 -0.05 5.35
N THR A 80 3.51 -0.81 4.45
CA THR A 80 3.81 -0.36 3.08
C THR A 80 2.89 -1.05 2.08
N ILE A 81 2.01 -0.29 1.42
CA ILE A 81 1.03 -0.82 0.46
C ILE A 81 1.55 -0.57 -0.96
N THR A 82 2.10 -1.61 -1.59
CA THR A 82 2.64 -1.58 -2.96
C THR A 82 2.04 -2.68 -3.84
N ALA A 83 2.33 -2.69 -5.13
CA ALA A 83 1.84 -3.72 -6.04
C ALA A 83 2.67 -5.02 -5.97
N ASN A 84 2.05 -6.15 -6.33
CA ASN A 84 2.75 -7.41 -6.58
C ASN A 84 3.37 -7.46 -7.98
N ARG A 85 2.85 -6.66 -8.93
CA ARG A 85 3.31 -6.65 -10.32
C ARG A 85 3.99 -5.33 -10.68
N GLY A 86 4.85 -5.37 -11.70
CA GLY A 86 5.42 -4.18 -12.30
C GLY A 86 4.47 -3.49 -13.28
N LEU A 87 5.01 -2.58 -14.08
CA LEU A 87 4.28 -1.78 -15.07
C LEU A 87 3.23 -0.85 -14.45
N ALA A 88 3.48 -0.37 -13.24
CA ALA A 88 2.64 0.55 -12.49
C ALA A 88 3.19 1.99 -12.47
N GLY A 89 3.99 2.37 -13.47
CA GLY A 89 4.63 3.69 -13.50
C GLY A 89 5.45 3.96 -12.24
N GLY A 90 5.34 5.17 -11.69
CA GLY A 90 6.02 5.58 -10.46
C GLY A 90 5.37 5.12 -9.17
N TYR A 91 4.24 4.40 -9.21
CA TYR A 91 3.45 4.03 -8.03
C TYR A 91 4.30 3.42 -6.90
N ASN A 92 4.97 2.29 -7.18
CA ASN A 92 5.77 1.61 -6.16
C ASN A 92 6.96 2.45 -5.69
N THR A 93 7.61 3.16 -6.61
CA THR A 93 8.77 4.00 -6.30
C THR A 93 8.39 5.18 -5.40
N ASN A 94 7.26 5.82 -5.66
CA ASN A 94 6.80 6.95 -4.86
C ASN A 94 6.48 6.54 -3.42
N ILE A 95 5.85 5.38 -3.22
CA ILE A 95 5.58 4.85 -1.88
C ILE A 95 6.88 4.55 -1.13
N THR A 96 7.81 3.85 -1.78
CA THR A 96 9.08 3.49 -1.12
C THR A 96 9.96 4.71 -0.85
N LYS A 97 9.86 5.77 -1.64
CA LYS A 97 10.54 7.04 -1.40
C LYS A 97 10.08 7.72 -0.12
N LEU A 98 8.78 7.70 0.20
CA LEU A 98 8.26 8.25 1.47
C LEU A 98 8.98 7.67 2.68
N ILE A 99 9.36 6.39 2.61
CA ILE A 99 10.10 5.71 3.68
C ILE A 99 11.59 6.05 3.62
N THR A 100 12.21 5.95 2.44
CA THR A 100 13.66 6.15 2.31
C THR A 100 14.09 7.60 2.48
N GLU A 101 13.20 8.55 2.29
CA GLU A 101 13.42 9.99 2.44
C GLU A 101 12.86 10.55 3.76
N SER A 102 12.33 9.68 4.64
CA SER A 102 11.78 10.09 5.95
C SER A 102 12.81 10.64 6.93
N GLY A 103 14.10 10.37 6.69
CA GLY A 103 15.20 10.74 7.60
C GLY A 103 15.30 9.87 8.86
N ILE A 104 14.47 8.84 9.01
CA ILE A 104 14.50 7.93 10.16
C ILE A 104 15.57 6.85 9.90
N PRO A 105 16.42 6.49 10.90
CA PRO A 105 17.36 5.40 10.76
C PRO A 105 16.69 4.09 10.38
N LYS A 106 17.31 3.30 9.50
CA LYS A 106 16.71 2.05 9.00
C LYS A 106 16.52 1.00 10.08
N GLU A 107 17.40 1.00 11.07
CA GLU A 107 17.37 0.14 12.27
C GLU A 107 16.16 0.40 13.15
N ASP A 108 15.57 1.61 13.07
CA ASP A 108 14.39 2.01 13.84
C ASP A 108 13.09 1.84 13.06
N ILE A 109 13.15 1.30 11.84
CA ILE A 109 11.97 1.06 11.00
C ILE A 109 11.73 -0.44 10.82
N ASP A 110 10.59 -0.89 11.29
CA ASP A 110 10.04 -2.22 11.01
C ASP A 110 9.01 -2.13 9.88
N ILE A 111 9.20 -2.89 8.81
CA ILE A 111 8.32 -2.86 7.63
C ILE A 111 7.36 -4.04 7.65
N ILE A 112 6.09 -3.74 7.55
CA ILE A 112 5.02 -4.68 7.23
C ILE A 112 4.68 -4.49 5.75
N ALA A 113 5.07 -5.46 4.94
CA ALA A 113 4.96 -5.33 3.49
C ALA A 113 3.63 -5.90 2.98
N ILE A 114 2.80 -5.05 2.39
CA ILE A 114 1.63 -5.43 1.59
C ILE A 114 2.01 -5.16 0.13
N GLY A 115 2.53 -6.19 -0.55
CA GLY A 115 3.00 -6.12 -1.92
C GLY A 115 4.49 -6.38 -2.10
N THR A 116 4.80 -7.32 -2.98
CA THR A 116 6.16 -7.83 -3.22
C THR A 116 7.12 -6.76 -3.74
N LYS A 117 6.64 -5.75 -4.50
CA LYS A 117 7.52 -4.72 -5.08
C LYS A 117 8.12 -3.80 -4.02
N GLY A 118 7.35 -3.40 -3.01
CA GLY A 118 7.85 -2.63 -1.88
C GLY A 118 8.76 -3.46 -0.99
N ARG A 119 8.33 -4.69 -0.64
CA ARG A 119 9.13 -5.64 0.13
C ARG A 119 10.52 -5.82 -0.48
N ASP A 120 10.59 -6.22 -1.75
CA ASP A 120 11.86 -6.52 -2.43
C ASP A 120 12.75 -5.28 -2.57
N TYR A 121 12.15 -4.11 -2.75
CA TYR A 121 12.89 -2.86 -2.85
C TYR A 121 13.50 -2.44 -1.51
N LEU A 122 12.73 -2.51 -0.42
CA LEU A 122 13.17 -2.12 0.91
C LEU A 122 14.14 -3.14 1.51
N ALA A 123 13.88 -4.45 1.33
CA ALA A 123 14.78 -5.51 1.77
C ALA A 123 16.18 -5.38 1.15
N ARG A 124 16.27 -5.09 -0.16
CA ARG A 124 17.57 -4.85 -0.84
C ARG A 124 18.31 -3.62 -0.32
N ARG A 125 17.64 -2.70 0.35
CA ARG A 125 18.24 -1.51 0.98
C ARG A 125 18.56 -1.71 2.45
N GLY A 126 18.33 -2.89 2.98
CA GLY A 126 18.68 -3.25 4.37
C GLY A 126 17.62 -2.82 5.40
N TYR A 127 16.37 -2.54 4.99
CA TYR A 127 15.28 -2.36 5.94
C TYR A 127 14.84 -3.70 6.51
N ASN A 128 14.41 -3.69 7.78
CA ASN A 128 13.88 -4.86 8.45
C ASN A 128 12.44 -5.15 8.00
N ILE A 129 12.23 -6.26 7.29
CA ILE A 129 10.89 -6.71 6.90
C ILE A 129 10.40 -7.67 7.98
N THR A 130 9.51 -7.22 8.86
CA THR A 130 9.00 -8.02 9.97
C THR A 130 7.83 -8.92 9.58
N ASP A 131 7.00 -8.46 8.64
CA ASP A 131 5.85 -9.25 8.15
C ASP A 131 5.70 -9.07 6.63
N ASP A 132 5.38 -10.18 5.94
CA ASP A 132 5.04 -10.18 4.51
C ASP A 132 3.58 -10.59 4.32
N CYS A 133 2.74 -9.61 4.04
CA CYS A 133 1.31 -9.75 3.80
C CYS A 133 0.97 -9.53 2.30
N SER A 134 1.87 -9.91 1.39
CA SER A 134 1.73 -9.62 -0.05
C SER A 134 0.52 -10.30 -0.71
N ASP A 135 0.03 -11.40 -0.15
CA ASP A 135 -1.13 -12.13 -0.65
C ASP A 135 -2.45 -11.37 -0.48
N VAL A 136 -2.54 -10.50 0.54
CA VAL A 136 -3.72 -9.67 0.85
C VAL A 136 -4.13 -8.76 -0.31
N ILE A 137 -3.18 -8.33 -1.15
CA ILE A 137 -3.47 -7.43 -2.29
C ILE A 137 -4.46 -8.01 -3.30
N ASN A 138 -4.47 -9.33 -3.49
CA ASN A 138 -5.30 -9.94 -4.52
C ASN A 138 -6.78 -9.90 -4.16
N GLU A 139 -7.10 -10.14 -2.89
CA GLU A 139 -8.46 -10.12 -2.37
C GLU A 139 -8.45 -9.67 -0.89
N PRO A 140 -8.34 -8.35 -0.62
CA PRO A 140 -8.27 -7.85 0.74
C PRO A 140 -9.58 -8.10 1.49
N LEU A 141 -9.47 -8.74 2.66
CA LEU A 141 -10.56 -8.99 3.58
C LEU A 141 -10.38 -8.14 4.85
N TYR A 142 -11.48 -7.90 5.55
CA TYR A 142 -11.44 -7.21 6.84
C TYR A 142 -10.62 -7.98 7.88
N THR A 143 -10.68 -9.32 7.86
CA THR A 143 -9.89 -10.20 8.73
C THR A 143 -8.40 -9.98 8.58
N ASP A 144 -7.91 -9.84 7.34
CA ASP A 144 -6.48 -9.62 7.10
C ASP A 144 -6.01 -8.28 7.70
N ALA A 145 -6.79 -7.22 7.48
CA ALA A 145 -6.49 -5.91 8.04
C ALA A 145 -6.53 -5.94 9.57
N ARG A 146 -7.50 -6.65 10.16
CA ARG A 146 -7.62 -6.82 11.60
C ARG A 146 -6.42 -7.56 12.17
N ASP A 147 -6.01 -8.67 11.59
CA ASP A 147 -4.89 -9.48 12.07
C ASP A 147 -3.56 -8.69 12.04
N ILE A 148 -3.36 -7.87 11.00
CA ILE A 148 -2.21 -6.96 10.92
C ILE A 148 -2.29 -5.90 12.03
N CYS A 149 -3.46 -5.29 12.23
CA CYS A 149 -3.66 -4.25 13.24
C CYS A 149 -3.49 -4.83 14.65
N ASP A 150 -4.08 -5.97 14.96
CA ASP A 150 -4.02 -6.60 16.29
C ASP A 150 -2.56 -6.86 16.69
N LYS A 151 -1.75 -7.46 15.81
CA LYS A 151 -0.31 -7.66 16.03
C LYS A 151 0.46 -6.37 16.31
N LEU A 152 0.18 -5.31 15.54
CA LEU A 152 0.86 -4.03 15.70
C LEU A 152 0.44 -3.31 16.97
N LEU A 153 -0.84 -3.40 17.34
CA LEU A 153 -1.37 -2.80 18.57
C LEU A 153 -0.83 -3.51 19.82
N GLU A 154 -0.64 -4.83 19.78
CA GLU A 154 0.05 -5.57 20.85
C GLU A 154 1.49 -5.09 21.01
N ARG A 155 2.27 -5.03 19.91
CA ARG A 155 3.65 -4.54 19.94
C ARG A 155 3.76 -3.08 20.43
N PHE A 156 2.78 -2.25 20.08
CA PHE A 156 2.70 -0.88 20.59
C PHE A 156 2.40 -0.85 22.09
N ALA A 157 1.43 -1.66 22.54
CA ALA A 157 1.09 -1.75 23.95
C ALA A 157 2.22 -2.28 24.83
N ASP A 158 3.07 -3.15 24.26
CA ASP A 158 4.27 -3.71 24.92
C ASP A 158 5.48 -2.76 24.87
N GLY A 159 5.34 -1.57 24.27
CA GLY A 159 6.43 -0.60 24.15
C GLY A 159 7.54 -1.01 23.16
N GLN A 160 7.32 -2.01 22.30
CA GLN A 160 8.28 -2.44 21.29
C GLN A 160 8.39 -1.44 20.14
N ILE A 161 7.30 -0.76 19.81
CA ILE A 161 7.19 0.29 18.80
C ILE A 161 6.47 1.51 19.38
N GLY A 162 6.89 2.72 19.00
CA GLY A 162 6.31 3.96 19.49
C GLY A 162 5.36 4.63 18.51
N GLU A 163 5.39 4.22 17.23
CA GLU A 163 4.54 4.78 16.19
C GLU A 163 4.17 3.71 15.15
N ILE A 164 2.93 3.79 14.64
CA ILE A 164 2.45 2.98 13.52
C ILE A 164 2.06 3.92 12.39
N SER A 165 2.70 3.78 11.23
CA SER A 165 2.46 4.61 10.06
C SER A 165 2.06 3.76 8.85
N VAL A 166 1.26 4.34 7.95
CA VAL A 166 0.88 3.67 6.69
C VAL A 166 1.40 4.47 5.50
N SER A 167 2.21 3.82 4.66
CA SER A 167 2.74 4.40 3.43
C SER A 167 1.98 3.87 2.21
N TYR A 168 1.23 4.75 1.54
CA TYR A 168 0.45 4.45 0.35
C TYR A 168 0.28 5.70 -0.53
N THR A 169 -0.25 5.55 -1.76
CA THR A 169 -0.62 6.68 -2.61
C THR A 169 -2.11 6.67 -2.92
N HIS A 170 -2.75 7.85 -2.92
CA HIS A 170 -4.09 8.02 -3.44
C HIS A 170 -4.07 8.09 -4.96
N LEU A 171 -4.83 7.20 -5.61
CA LEU A 171 -5.10 7.29 -7.05
C LEU A 171 -6.18 8.35 -7.25
N ARG A 172 -5.85 9.49 -7.87
CA ARG A 172 -6.86 10.48 -8.28
C ARG A 172 -7.44 10.07 -9.63
N ALA A 173 -8.74 10.32 -9.84
CA ALA A 173 -9.46 9.93 -11.06
C ALA A 173 -8.88 10.53 -12.37
N HIS A 174 -8.06 11.59 -12.28
CA HIS A 174 -7.42 12.25 -13.41
C HIS A 174 -6.10 11.60 -13.89
N GLU A 175 -5.62 10.57 -13.21
CA GLU A 175 -4.39 9.86 -13.61
C GLU A 175 -4.65 8.69 -14.56
N THR A 176 -5.91 8.49 -14.96
CA THR A 176 -6.36 7.34 -15.79
C THR A 176 -6.90 7.72 -17.17
N GLU A 177 -6.80 9.00 -17.59
CA GLU A 177 -7.14 9.41 -18.95
C GLU A 177 -6.00 9.22 -19.94
#